data_0fd3a609d9f23210cd7ae336365876f3
#
_entry.id   0fd3a609d9f23210cd7ae336365876f3
#
_cell.length_a   1.000
_cell.length_b   1.000
_cell.length_c   1.000
_cell.angle_alpha   90.00
_cell.angle_beta   90.00
_cell.angle_gamma   90.00
#
_symmetry.space_group_name_H-M   'P 1'
#
loop_
_entity.id
_entity.type
_entity.pdbx_description
1 polymer ?
#
loop_
_entity_poly.entity_id
_entity_poly.type
_entity_poly.pdbx_seq_one_letter_code
_entity_poly.pdbx_strand_id
1 'polypeptide(L)'
;VFAAPAAARAAGSSALSYLRDFSAASDAKAKAHEIFLRLSANYNDLQARNIAFQDQLMRATGALPPGPLPPPASAPRPLPAAPAAERKVFMTREQCLEFAVGSIAKVLGEKFASADTYPTRVRLPGEPLMRVDRILSVRGEAGSLTSGNVVTEHDILPGAWYLDCGRIPTCIAVEAGQADLFLCGYLGIDDRTKGRAMYRLLDAEVTVHRALPLPGQVIHYDINIERFAQNGDIWLFFFNYESTVDGQPFISMKKGCAGFFTQEELAKGKGVVLTDEELAPAAGKAPQGWAPPAPFEKEKESY
;
A
#
# COMPACT_ATOMS: atom_id res chain seq x y z
N VAL A 1 -1.52 59.08 18.05
CA VAL A 1 -0.58 58.26 17.20
C VAL A 1 -0.36 56.97 17.95
N PHE A 2 -1.10 55.91 17.60
CA PHE A 2 -0.94 54.58 18.19
C PHE A 2 0.03 53.78 17.29
N ALA A 3 1.16 53.42 17.84
CA ALA A 3 2.11 52.51 17.19
C ALA A 3 1.58 51.07 17.28
N ALA A 4 1.44 50.38 16.16
CA ALA A 4 1.09 48.98 16.12
C ALA A 4 2.23 48.10 16.68
N PRO A 5 1.92 47.01 17.41
CA PRO A 5 2.94 46.23 18.08
C PRO A 5 3.79 45.42 17.07
N ALA A 6 5.09 45.41 17.32
CA ALA A 6 6.12 44.74 16.47
C ALA A 6 5.96 43.22 16.30
N ALA A 7 5.07 42.59 17.08
CA ALA A 7 4.81 41.14 17.03
C ALA A 7 4.12 40.66 15.72
N ALA A 8 3.38 41.52 15.03
CA ALA A 8 2.70 41.14 13.77
C ALA A 8 3.64 40.99 12.55
N ARG A 9 4.83 41.57 12.59
CA ARG A 9 5.83 41.46 11.51
C ARG A 9 6.65 40.17 11.55
N ALA A 10 6.85 39.58 12.71
CA ALA A 10 7.61 38.36 12.86
C ALA A 10 6.84 37.11 12.41
N ALA A 11 5.51 37.09 12.60
CA ALA A 11 4.66 35.97 12.20
C ALA A 11 4.51 35.85 10.68
N GLY A 12 4.49 36.97 9.95
CA GLY A 12 4.40 36.97 8.48
C GLY A 12 5.67 36.44 7.78
N SER A 13 6.85 36.69 8.34
CA SER A 13 8.12 36.22 7.85
C SER A 13 8.29 34.70 8.01
N SER A 14 7.81 34.13 9.09
CA SER A 14 7.85 32.69 9.36
C SER A 14 6.90 31.91 8.43
N ALA A 15 5.70 32.41 8.18
CA ALA A 15 4.75 31.76 7.28
C ALA A 15 5.22 31.75 5.82
N LEU A 16 5.88 32.80 5.37
CA LEU A 16 6.45 32.88 4.02
C LEU A 16 7.68 31.97 3.83
N SER A 17 8.50 31.77 4.86
CA SER A 17 9.60 30.81 4.80
C SER A 17 9.06 29.36 4.74
N TYR A 18 8.05 29.03 5.52
CA TYR A 18 7.39 27.72 5.50
C TYR A 18 6.78 27.39 4.13
N LEU A 19 6.13 28.37 3.50
CA LEU A 19 5.56 28.20 2.16
C LEU A 19 6.64 28.00 1.10
N ARG A 20 7.78 28.67 1.21
CA ARG A 20 8.93 28.47 0.30
C ARG A 20 9.57 27.11 0.48
N ASP A 21 9.76 26.66 1.71
CA ASP A 21 10.33 25.35 2.01
C ASP A 21 9.40 24.21 1.57
N PHE A 22 8.09 24.39 1.72
CA PHE A 22 7.07 23.47 1.22
C PHE A 22 7.05 23.40 -0.30
N SER A 23 7.12 24.56 -0.99
CA SER A 23 7.22 24.62 -2.45
C SER A 23 8.50 23.93 -2.95
N ALA A 24 9.64 24.20 -2.34
CA ALA A 24 10.91 23.59 -2.72
C ALA A 24 10.91 22.07 -2.51
N ALA A 25 10.29 21.58 -1.43
CA ALA A 25 10.12 20.16 -1.17
C ALA A 25 9.19 19.49 -2.20
N SER A 26 8.09 20.18 -2.57
CA SER A 26 7.16 19.72 -3.61
C SER A 26 7.83 19.62 -4.97
N ASP A 27 8.62 20.63 -5.34
CA ASP A 27 9.36 20.66 -6.61
C ASP A 27 10.44 19.57 -6.66
N ALA A 28 11.13 19.31 -5.54
CA ALA A 28 12.10 18.23 -5.44
C ALA A 28 11.43 16.86 -5.61
N LYS A 29 10.24 16.69 -5.04
CA LYS A 29 9.44 15.46 -5.16
C LYS A 29 8.95 15.24 -6.60
N ALA A 30 8.47 16.28 -7.26
CA ALA A 30 8.05 16.22 -8.66
C ALA A 30 9.22 15.83 -9.59
N LYS A 31 10.41 16.42 -9.39
CA LYS A 31 11.61 16.04 -10.13
C LYS A 31 12.05 14.60 -9.89
N ALA A 32 12.00 14.14 -8.65
CA ALA A 32 12.32 12.75 -8.33
C ALA A 32 11.35 11.77 -9.02
N HIS A 33 10.06 12.11 -9.05
CA HIS A 33 9.06 11.33 -9.74
C HIS A 33 9.27 11.31 -11.27
N GLU A 34 9.61 12.45 -11.86
CA GLU A 34 9.95 12.54 -13.29
C GLU A 34 11.17 11.66 -13.63
N ILE A 35 12.22 11.68 -12.80
CA ILE A 35 13.40 10.84 -12.97
C ILE A 35 13.02 9.36 -12.88
N PHE A 36 12.16 8.98 -11.94
CA PHE A 36 11.67 7.62 -11.81
C PHE A 36 10.88 7.16 -13.04
N LEU A 37 9.99 7.99 -13.57
CA LEU A 37 9.22 7.67 -14.78
C LEU A 37 10.13 7.52 -16.01
N ARG A 38 11.14 8.38 -16.17
CA ARG A 38 12.14 8.27 -17.24
C ARG A 38 12.99 7.00 -17.12
N LEU A 39 13.42 6.64 -15.91
CA LEU A 39 14.13 5.41 -15.64
C LEU A 39 13.27 4.18 -15.97
N SER A 40 12.00 4.17 -15.56
CA SER A 40 11.06 3.10 -15.87
C SER A 40 10.82 2.96 -17.37
N ALA A 41 10.66 4.06 -18.10
CA ALA A 41 10.52 4.04 -19.55
C ALA A 41 11.77 3.49 -20.24
N ASN A 42 12.96 3.91 -19.81
CA ASN A 42 14.23 3.41 -20.34
C ASN A 42 14.43 1.92 -20.04
N TYR A 43 14.02 1.45 -18.86
CA TYR A 43 14.06 0.04 -18.50
C TYR A 43 13.14 -0.80 -19.40
N ASN A 44 11.92 -0.33 -19.66
CA ASN A 44 10.98 -1.01 -20.55
C ASN A 44 11.50 -1.05 -22.00
N ASP A 45 12.13 0.03 -22.50
CA ASP A 45 12.76 0.04 -23.82
C ASP A 45 13.94 -0.93 -23.90
N LEU A 46 14.76 -1.01 -22.84
CA LEU A 46 15.86 -1.98 -22.75
C LEU A 46 15.33 -3.43 -22.75
N GLN A 47 14.26 -3.70 -22.03
CA GLN A 47 13.60 -5.01 -22.03
C GLN A 47 13.05 -5.37 -23.42
N ALA A 48 12.38 -4.44 -24.08
CA ALA A 48 11.87 -4.64 -25.45
C ALA A 48 13.00 -4.94 -26.45
N ARG A 49 14.13 -4.24 -26.36
CA ARG A 49 15.32 -4.49 -27.18
C ARG A 49 15.96 -5.84 -26.89
N ASN A 50 15.97 -6.24 -25.64
CA ASN A 50 16.50 -7.55 -25.24
C ASN A 50 15.66 -8.69 -25.80
N ILE A 51 14.33 -8.57 -25.73
CA ILE A 51 13.39 -9.53 -26.34
C ILE A 51 13.57 -9.56 -27.86
N ALA A 52 13.66 -8.41 -28.53
CA ALA A 52 13.90 -8.33 -29.97
C ALA A 52 15.24 -8.96 -30.37
N PHE A 53 16.29 -8.74 -29.57
CA PHE A 53 17.60 -9.37 -29.81
C PHE A 53 17.54 -10.88 -29.63
N GLN A 54 16.83 -11.40 -28.61
CA GLN A 54 16.64 -12.84 -28.42
C GLN A 54 15.86 -13.44 -29.58
N ASP A 55 14.83 -12.79 -30.11
CA ASP A 55 14.09 -13.24 -31.29
C ASP A 55 14.97 -13.27 -32.54
N GLN A 56 15.79 -12.24 -32.76
CA GLN A 56 16.77 -12.20 -33.81
C GLN A 56 17.81 -13.32 -33.70
N LEU A 57 18.30 -13.57 -32.49
CA LEU A 57 19.26 -14.65 -32.22
C LEU A 57 18.66 -16.01 -32.50
N MET A 58 17.42 -16.26 -32.07
CA MET A 58 16.70 -17.52 -32.37
C MET A 58 16.47 -17.72 -33.86
N ARG A 59 16.14 -16.67 -34.61
CA ARG A 59 16.00 -16.72 -36.07
C ARG A 59 17.33 -16.96 -36.78
N ALA A 60 18.41 -16.32 -36.31
CA ALA A 60 19.74 -16.44 -36.92
C ALA A 60 20.39 -17.80 -36.66
N THR A 61 20.13 -18.42 -35.53
CA THR A 61 20.70 -19.72 -35.15
C THR A 61 19.96 -20.91 -35.74
N GLY A 62 18.85 -20.69 -36.48
CA GLY A 62 18.05 -21.78 -37.04
C GLY A 62 17.53 -22.73 -35.95
N ALA A 63 17.24 -22.18 -34.77
CA ALA A 63 16.86 -22.97 -33.62
C ALA A 63 15.70 -23.89 -33.96
N LEU A 64 15.97 -25.17 -33.93
CA LEU A 64 14.97 -26.23 -33.96
C LEU A 64 13.85 -25.89 -32.99
N PRO A 65 12.59 -26.22 -33.32
CA PRO A 65 11.51 -26.07 -32.34
C PRO A 65 11.96 -26.74 -31.04
N PRO A 66 11.75 -26.10 -29.90
CA PRO A 66 12.21 -26.60 -28.60
C PRO A 66 11.72 -28.06 -28.49
N GLY A 67 12.67 -28.98 -28.37
CA GLY A 67 12.35 -30.35 -27.96
C GLY A 67 11.55 -30.25 -26.64
N PRO A 68 10.79 -31.30 -26.27
CA PRO A 68 10.02 -31.26 -25.06
C PRO A 68 10.89 -30.73 -23.93
N LEU A 69 10.42 -29.62 -23.31
CA LEU A 69 11.11 -29.02 -22.18
C LEU A 69 11.47 -30.13 -21.20
N PRO A 70 12.70 -30.18 -20.67
CA PRO A 70 12.99 -31.11 -19.61
C PRO A 70 11.94 -30.86 -18.52
N PRO A 71 11.40 -31.92 -17.91
CA PRO A 71 10.40 -31.76 -16.85
C PRO A 71 10.95 -30.72 -15.86
N PRO A 72 10.14 -29.76 -15.41
CA PRO A 72 10.59 -28.74 -14.49
C PRO A 72 11.33 -29.45 -13.38
N ALA A 73 12.59 -29.00 -13.13
CA ALA A 73 13.40 -29.57 -12.05
C ALA A 73 12.46 -29.68 -10.85
N SER A 74 12.26 -30.91 -10.37
CA SER A 74 11.29 -31.23 -9.32
C SER A 74 11.39 -30.15 -8.26
N ALA A 75 10.28 -29.44 -8.06
CA ALA A 75 10.20 -28.39 -7.06
C ALA A 75 10.85 -28.91 -5.77
N PRO A 76 11.72 -28.16 -5.11
CA PRO A 76 12.35 -28.62 -3.90
C PRO A 76 11.22 -29.17 -3.01
N ARG A 77 11.35 -30.45 -2.66
CA ARG A 77 10.37 -31.17 -1.84
C ARG A 77 10.12 -30.29 -0.63
N PRO A 78 8.86 -29.90 -0.32
CA PRO A 78 8.61 -29.14 0.87
C PRO A 78 9.24 -29.89 2.03
N LEU A 79 10.17 -29.26 2.72
CA LEU A 79 10.62 -29.75 4.00
C LEU A 79 9.36 -29.96 4.85
N PRO A 80 9.18 -31.11 5.51
CA PRO A 80 8.03 -31.32 6.36
C PRO A 80 8.01 -30.14 7.33
N ALA A 81 6.92 -29.37 7.29
CA ALA A 81 6.69 -28.31 8.25
C ALA A 81 6.91 -28.92 9.62
N ALA A 82 7.88 -28.41 10.37
CA ALA A 82 8.03 -28.79 11.76
C ALA A 82 6.64 -28.64 12.40
N PRO A 83 6.19 -29.57 13.24
CA PRO A 83 4.88 -29.50 13.86
C PRO A 83 4.79 -28.12 14.51
N ALA A 84 3.83 -27.32 14.04
CA ALA A 84 3.61 -25.99 14.59
C ALA A 84 3.22 -26.21 16.05
N ALA A 85 4.19 -26.00 16.96
CA ALA A 85 3.86 -25.77 18.34
C ALA A 85 2.74 -24.72 18.32
N GLU A 86 1.62 -24.96 19.00
CA GLU A 86 0.48 -24.04 19.06
C GLU A 86 0.99 -22.66 19.47
N ARG A 87 1.37 -21.85 18.51
CA ARG A 87 1.75 -20.46 18.74
C ARG A 87 0.47 -19.76 19.18
N LYS A 88 0.45 -19.30 20.42
CA LYS A 88 -0.65 -18.48 20.91
C LYS A 88 -0.71 -17.23 20.04
N VAL A 89 -1.69 -17.15 19.16
CA VAL A 89 -1.94 -15.97 18.32
C VAL A 89 -2.92 -15.05 19.05
N PHE A 90 -2.79 -13.75 18.82
CA PHE A 90 -3.75 -12.77 19.33
C PHE A 90 -5.07 -12.86 18.55
N MET A 91 -5.01 -13.01 17.22
CA MET A 91 -6.18 -13.26 16.37
C MET A 91 -5.85 -14.29 15.29
N THR A 92 -6.77 -15.22 15.07
CA THR A 92 -6.76 -16.16 13.95
C THR A 92 -7.23 -15.49 12.68
N ARG A 93 -7.10 -16.17 11.52
CA ARG A 93 -7.61 -15.69 10.24
C ARG A 93 -9.12 -15.41 10.29
N GLU A 94 -9.88 -16.30 10.90
CA GLU A 94 -11.34 -16.13 11.05
C GLU A 94 -11.68 -14.89 11.85
N GLN A 95 -10.93 -14.61 12.90
CA GLN A 95 -11.10 -13.41 13.71
C GLN A 95 -10.67 -12.15 12.93
N CYS A 96 -9.62 -12.23 12.11
CA CYS A 96 -9.24 -11.13 11.21
C CYS A 96 -10.35 -10.86 10.18
N LEU A 97 -10.99 -11.90 9.63
CA LEU A 97 -12.15 -11.76 8.73
C LEU A 97 -13.38 -11.20 9.46
N GLU A 98 -13.65 -11.63 10.69
CA GLU A 98 -14.73 -11.04 11.50
C GLU A 98 -14.46 -9.55 11.76
N PHE A 99 -13.21 -9.15 12.04
CA PHE A 99 -12.83 -7.74 12.12
C PHE A 99 -13.03 -7.01 10.79
N ALA A 100 -12.69 -7.63 9.67
CA ALA A 100 -12.79 -7.03 8.34
C ALA A 100 -14.25 -6.77 7.90
N VAL A 101 -15.12 -7.75 8.00
CA VAL A 101 -16.45 -7.71 7.41
C VAL A 101 -17.60 -7.88 8.42
N GLY A 102 -17.31 -8.32 9.62
CA GLY A 102 -18.27 -8.58 10.69
C GLY A 102 -18.24 -7.53 11.80
N SER A 103 -18.28 -7.98 13.05
CA SER A 103 -18.35 -7.17 14.26
C SER A 103 -16.97 -7.04 14.93
N ILE A 104 -16.54 -5.81 15.19
CA ILE A 104 -15.34 -5.55 15.96
C ILE A 104 -15.51 -5.95 17.43
N ALA A 105 -16.71 -5.80 17.99
CA ALA A 105 -17.00 -6.18 19.37
C ALA A 105 -16.83 -7.68 19.61
N LYS A 106 -17.14 -8.54 18.62
CA LYS A 106 -16.94 -9.99 18.74
C LYS A 106 -15.47 -10.37 18.89
N VAL A 107 -14.57 -9.62 18.32
CA VAL A 107 -13.11 -9.95 18.30
C VAL A 107 -12.31 -9.16 19.32
N LEU A 108 -12.66 -7.90 19.59
CA LEU A 108 -11.95 -7.03 20.51
C LEU A 108 -12.70 -6.77 21.83
N GLY A 109 -13.95 -7.24 21.94
CA GLY A 109 -14.77 -7.11 23.13
C GLY A 109 -15.72 -5.93 23.13
N GLU A 110 -16.61 -5.91 24.11
CA GLU A 110 -17.74 -4.98 24.23
C GLU A 110 -17.33 -3.50 24.24
N LYS A 111 -16.13 -3.20 24.69
CA LYS A 111 -15.54 -1.85 24.65
C LYS A 111 -15.62 -1.21 23.27
N PHE A 112 -15.60 -2.01 22.20
CA PHE A 112 -15.60 -1.58 20.81
C PHE A 112 -16.97 -1.64 20.14
N ALA A 113 -18.03 -1.99 20.88
CA ALA A 113 -19.38 -2.21 20.30
C ALA A 113 -19.95 -0.95 19.62
N SER A 114 -19.58 0.24 20.09
CA SER A 114 -19.98 1.50 19.46
C SER A 114 -19.55 1.60 18.01
N ALA A 115 -18.36 1.08 17.66
CA ALA A 115 -17.83 1.13 16.32
C ALA A 115 -18.68 0.34 15.30
N ASP A 116 -19.32 -0.73 15.74
CA ASP A 116 -20.22 -1.54 14.90
C ASP A 116 -21.52 -0.81 14.53
N THR A 117 -21.87 0.25 15.23
CA THR A 117 -23.07 1.07 14.97
C THR A 117 -22.82 2.24 14.01
N TYR A 118 -21.57 2.54 13.69
CA TYR A 118 -21.24 3.67 12.83
C TYR A 118 -21.49 3.35 11.35
N PRO A 119 -21.81 4.36 10.52
CA PRO A 119 -22.04 4.17 9.07
C PRO A 119 -20.87 3.49 8.35
N THR A 120 -19.66 3.83 8.77
CA THR A 120 -18.43 3.14 8.37
C THR A 120 -17.50 3.06 9.57
N ARG A 121 -16.51 2.19 9.53
CA ARG A 121 -15.43 2.11 10.51
C ARG A 121 -14.15 1.64 9.85
N VAL A 122 -13.03 1.76 10.52
CA VAL A 122 -11.77 1.19 10.10
C VAL A 122 -11.88 -0.34 9.99
N ARG A 123 -11.38 -0.88 8.89
CA ARG A 123 -11.43 -2.31 8.59
C ARG A 123 -10.13 -2.79 7.97
N LEU A 124 -9.82 -4.05 8.16
CA LEU A 124 -8.96 -4.77 7.23
C LEU A 124 -9.73 -4.99 5.91
N PRO A 125 -9.05 -5.14 4.78
CA PRO A 125 -9.71 -5.57 3.55
C PRO A 125 -10.40 -6.91 3.73
N GLY A 126 -11.59 -7.09 3.12
CA GLY A 126 -12.22 -8.41 3.02
C GLY A 126 -11.59 -9.26 1.91
N GLU A 127 -12.10 -10.48 1.73
CA GLU A 127 -11.68 -11.31 0.60
C GLU A 127 -12.09 -10.66 -0.75
N PRO A 128 -11.27 -10.80 -1.79
CA PRO A 128 -10.03 -11.57 -1.89
C PRO A 128 -8.77 -10.81 -1.47
N LEU A 129 -8.87 -9.60 -0.92
CA LEU A 129 -7.73 -8.74 -0.57
C LEU A 129 -7.24 -8.95 0.88
N MET A 130 -7.86 -9.81 1.66
CA MET A 130 -7.42 -10.13 3.02
C MET A 130 -6.03 -10.77 3.00
N ARG A 131 -5.02 -10.03 3.47
CA ARG A 131 -3.62 -10.47 3.50
C ARG A 131 -3.05 -10.60 4.91
N VAL A 132 -3.89 -10.51 5.93
CA VAL A 132 -3.52 -10.76 7.33
C VAL A 132 -4.05 -12.13 7.73
N ASP A 133 -3.19 -13.15 7.64
CA ASP A 133 -3.61 -14.52 7.98
C ASP A 133 -3.68 -14.74 9.47
N ARG A 134 -2.89 -13.99 10.26
CA ARG A 134 -2.96 -13.98 11.72
C ARG A 134 -2.28 -12.76 12.31
N ILE A 135 -2.77 -12.34 13.45
CA ILE A 135 -2.11 -11.34 14.31
C ILE A 135 -1.47 -12.10 15.48
N LEU A 136 -0.17 -11.97 15.60
CA LEU A 136 0.59 -12.67 16.64
C LEU A 136 0.53 -11.92 17.96
N SER A 137 0.68 -10.60 17.93
CA SER A 137 0.66 -9.75 19.12
C SER A 137 0.21 -8.34 18.79
N VAL A 138 -0.35 -7.67 19.80
CA VAL A 138 -0.69 -6.25 19.77
C VAL A 138 -0.13 -5.61 21.03
N ARG A 139 0.48 -4.45 20.89
CA ARG A 139 0.97 -3.61 22.00
C ARG A 139 0.43 -2.20 21.82
N GLY A 140 0.08 -1.56 22.92
CA GLY A 140 -0.56 -0.26 22.97
C GLY A 140 -1.81 -0.30 23.85
N GLU A 141 -2.22 0.86 24.35
CA GLU A 141 -3.42 0.97 25.17
C GLU A 141 -4.65 1.13 24.28
N ALA A 142 -5.60 0.20 24.36
CA ALA A 142 -6.81 0.20 23.57
C ALA A 142 -7.63 1.51 23.77
N GLY A 143 -7.95 2.19 22.69
CA GLY A 143 -8.73 3.43 22.70
C GLY A 143 -7.94 4.69 23.07
N SER A 144 -6.61 4.61 23.19
CA SER A 144 -5.77 5.73 23.66
C SER A 144 -5.42 6.76 22.58
N LEU A 145 -5.45 6.39 21.30
CA LEU A 145 -4.93 7.18 20.17
C LEU A 145 -3.48 7.65 20.37
N THR A 146 -2.68 6.79 20.98
CA THR A 146 -1.24 7.01 21.15
C THR A 146 -0.46 6.10 20.20
N SER A 147 0.77 5.76 20.54
CA SER A 147 1.55 4.78 19.79
C SER A 147 1.10 3.34 20.03
N GLY A 148 1.39 2.48 19.10
CA GLY A 148 1.11 1.05 19.22
C GLY A 148 1.92 0.23 18.23
N ASN A 149 1.87 -1.09 18.42
CA ASN A 149 2.54 -2.05 17.57
C ASN A 149 1.65 -3.26 17.33
N VAL A 150 1.68 -3.79 16.12
CA VAL A 150 1.04 -5.05 15.76
C VAL A 150 2.00 -5.91 14.97
N VAL A 151 2.05 -7.19 15.32
CA VAL A 151 2.86 -8.19 14.59
C VAL A 151 1.92 -9.14 13.88
N THR A 152 2.12 -9.28 12.56
CA THR A 152 1.23 -10.10 11.70
C THR A 152 2.02 -11.04 10.81
N GLU A 153 1.34 -12.03 10.26
CA GLU A 153 1.89 -12.92 9.25
C GLU A 153 0.93 -13.07 8.06
N HIS A 154 1.55 -13.20 6.87
CA HIS A 154 0.88 -13.53 5.63
C HIS A 154 1.48 -14.80 5.01
N ASP A 155 0.65 -15.80 4.75
CA ASP A 155 1.04 -17.05 4.11
C ASP A 155 0.91 -16.94 2.58
N ILE A 156 2.00 -17.12 1.86
CA ILE A 156 1.97 -17.13 0.40
C ILE A 156 1.55 -18.53 -0.04
N LEU A 157 0.28 -18.68 -0.39
CA LEU A 157 -0.28 -19.99 -0.75
C LEU A 157 0.05 -20.36 -2.20
N PRO A 158 0.34 -21.64 -2.49
CA PRO A 158 0.41 -22.14 -3.86
C PRO A 158 -0.92 -21.90 -4.60
N GLY A 159 -0.84 -21.37 -5.82
CA GLY A 159 -2.02 -21.10 -6.63
C GLY A 159 -2.83 -19.87 -6.21
N ALA A 160 -2.31 -19.03 -5.31
CA ALA A 160 -2.96 -17.79 -4.96
C ALA A 160 -3.17 -16.90 -6.20
N TRP A 161 -4.34 -16.28 -6.32
CA TRP A 161 -4.76 -15.53 -7.50
C TRP A 161 -3.83 -14.37 -7.88
N TYR A 162 -3.10 -13.83 -6.90
CA TYR A 162 -2.21 -12.68 -7.07
C TYR A 162 -0.80 -13.05 -7.54
N LEU A 163 -0.46 -14.34 -7.64
CA LEU A 163 0.90 -14.75 -8.01
C LEU A 163 1.21 -14.34 -9.45
N ASP A 164 2.32 -13.62 -9.63
CA ASP A 164 2.88 -13.27 -10.92
C ASP A 164 4.22 -13.97 -11.11
N CYS A 165 4.35 -14.72 -12.23
CA CYS A 165 5.53 -15.57 -12.49
C CYS A 165 5.92 -16.45 -11.29
N GLY A 166 4.92 -16.95 -10.53
CA GLY A 166 5.11 -17.82 -9.37
C GLY A 166 5.62 -17.10 -8.12
N ARG A 167 5.55 -15.77 -8.04
CA ARG A 167 5.95 -14.97 -6.89
C ARG A 167 4.84 -14.02 -6.45
N ILE A 168 4.87 -13.62 -5.20
CA ILE A 168 4.00 -12.52 -4.74
C ILE A 168 4.47 -11.21 -5.38
N PRO A 169 3.60 -10.40 -6.02
CA PRO A 169 4.00 -9.10 -6.53
C PRO A 169 4.21 -8.08 -5.40
N THR A 170 5.05 -7.07 -5.64
CA THR A 170 5.41 -6.06 -4.64
C THR A 170 4.18 -5.35 -4.07
N CYS A 171 3.19 -5.02 -4.90
CA CYS A 171 1.97 -4.35 -4.43
C CYS A 171 1.19 -5.18 -3.39
N ILE A 172 1.06 -6.49 -3.60
CA ILE A 172 0.41 -7.39 -2.64
C ILE A 172 1.25 -7.55 -1.37
N ALA A 173 2.59 -7.62 -1.51
CA ALA A 173 3.46 -7.69 -0.35
C ALA A 173 3.42 -6.40 0.49
N VAL A 174 3.29 -5.24 -0.14
CA VAL A 174 3.07 -3.96 0.57
C VAL A 174 1.70 -3.94 1.23
N GLU A 175 0.65 -4.37 0.52
CA GLU A 175 -0.73 -4.43 1.04
C GLU A 175 -0.84 -5.35 2.26
N ALA A 176 -0.14 -6.48 2.29
CA ALA A 176 -0.11 -7.39 3.44
C ALA A 176 0.47 -6.74 4.71
N GLY A 177 1.25 -5.68 4.57
CA GLY A 177 1.78 -4.86 5.67
C GLY A 177 0.83 -3.78 6.19
N GLN A 178 -0.40 -3.66 5.64
CA GLN A 178 -1.36 -2.61 6.05
C GLN A 178 -2.26 -3.03 7.23
N ALA A 179 -1.75 -3.84 8.16
CA ALA A 179 -2.45 -4.09 9.41
C ALA A 179 -2.37 -2.92 10.42
N ASP A 180 -1.73 -1.81 10.05
CA ASP A 180 -1.88 -0.50 10.68
C ASP A 180 -3.35 -0.06 10.79
N LEU A 181 -4.20 -0.44 9.82
CA LEU A 181 -5.65 -0.20 9.89
C LEU A 181 -6.31 -0.94 11.05
N PHE A 182 -5.93 -2.20 11.30
CA PHE A 182 -6.37 -2.91 12.50
C PHE A 182 -5.91 -2.17 13.76
N LEU A 183 -4.64 -1.76 13.79
CA LEU A 183 -4.07 -1.08 14.94
C LEU A 183 -4.74 0.30 15.17
N CYS A 184 -5.10 1.05 14.12
CA CYS A 184 -5.89 2.27 14.22
C CYS A 184 -7.24 2.03 14.90
N GLY A 185 -7.95 0.98 14.50
CA GLY A 185 -9.23 0.58 15.12
C GLY A 185 -9.05 0.20 16.58
N TYR A 186 -8.04 -0.62 16.90
CA TYR A 186 -7.69 -1.00 18.26
C TYR A 186 -7.34 0.20 19.16
N LEU A 187 -6.60 1.17 18.61
CA LEU A 187 -6.23 2.40 19.29
C LEU A 187 -7.38 3.44 19.39
N GLY A 188 -8.55 3.17 18.77
CA GLY A 188 -9.78 3.91 19.01
C GLY A 188 -10.07 5.05 18.04
N ILE A 189 -9.57 5.01 16.81
CA ILE A 189 -9.85 6.06 15.81
C ILE A 189 -11.34 6.18 15.49
N ASP A 190 -12.08 5.06 15.52
CA ASP A 190 -13.50 5.04 15.23
C ASP A 190 -14.32 5.87 16.22
N ASP A 191 -13.91 5.93 17.47
CA ASP A 191 -14.56 6.77 18.50
C ASP A 191 -14.39 8.27 18.23
N ARG A 192 -13.39 8.66 17.44
CA ARG A 192 -13.14 10.04 17.03
C ARG A 192 -13.85 10.39 15.74
N THR A 193 -13.74 9.52 14.76
CA THR A 193 -14.33 9.75 13.43
C THR A 193 -15.82 9.44 13.38
N LYS A 194 -16.31 8.56 14.25
CA LYS A 194 -17.72 8.10 14.33
C LYS A 194 -18.31 7.73 12.97
N GLY A 195 -17.50 7.06 12.15
CA GLY A 195 -17.90 6.63 10.81
C GLY A 195 -18.08 7.76 9.80
N ARG A 196 -17.51 8.94 10.00
CA ARG A 196 -17.60 10.08 9.09
C ARG A 196 -16.36 10.33 8.28
N ALA A 197 -15.31 9.54 8.49
CA ALA A 197 -14.04 9.72 7.80
C ALA A 197 -13.58 8.43 7.11
N MET A 198 -12.89 8.57 6.00
CA MET A 198 -12.36 7.49 5.19
C MET A 198 -10.84 7.53 5.18
N TYR A 199 -10.23 6.37 5.25
CA TYR A 199 -8.79 6.18 5.19
C TYR A 199 -8.21 6.57 3.82
N ARG A 200 -7.06 7.24 3.85
CA ARG A 200 -6.19 7.48 2.67
C ARG A 200 -4.73 7.40 3.09
N LEU A 201 -3.95 6.60 2.36
CA LEU A 201 -2.50 6.64 2.41
C LEU A 201 -2.03 7.90 1.69
N LEU A 202 -1.14 8.66 2.31
CA LEU A 202 -0.61 9.91 1.76
C LEU A 202 0.80 9.75 1.22
N ASP A 203 1.69 9.17 2.02
CA ASP A 203 3.11 9.04 1.67
C ASP A 203 3.77 7.91 2.44
N ALA A 204 4.77 7.29 1.83
CA ALA A 204 5.64 6.31 2.47
C ALA A 204 6.92 6.09 1.64
N GLU A 205 8.01 5.72 2.30
CA GLU A 205 9.23 5.23 1.67
C GLU A 205 9.28 3.70 1.80
N VAL A 206 9.28 3.00 0.68
CA VAL A 206 9.35 1.53 0.64
C VAL A 206 10.69 1.09 0.09
N THR A 207 11.38 0.21 0.83
CA THR A 207 12.63 -0.42 0.40
C THR A 207 12.44 -1.93 0.33
N VAL A 208 12.76 -2.52 -0.80
CA VAL A 208 12.79 -3.98 -0.99
C VAL A 208 14.21 -4.47 -0.86
N HIS A 209 14.49 -5.34 0.12
CA HIS A 209 15.85 -5.77 0.48
C HIS A 209 16.28 -7.06 -0.21
N ARG A 210 15.35 -7.83 -0.77
CA ARG A 210 15.60 -9.12 -1.39
C ARG A 210 14.58 -9.46 -2.47
N ALA A 211 14.83 -10.53 -3.21
CA ALA A 211 13.89 -11.06 -4.20
C ALA A 211 12.52 -11.37 -3.57
N LEU A 212 11.46 -11.18 -4.37
CA LEU A 212 10.09 -11.44 -3.97
C LEU A 212 9.90 -12.91 -3.56
N PRO A 213 9.21 -13.17 -2.44
CA PRO A 213 9.01 -14.51 -1.91
C PRO A 213 8.20 -15.43 -2.84
N LEU A 214 8.37 -16.72 -2.60
CA LEU A 214 7.72 -17.82 -3.32
C LEU A 214 6.56 -18.41 -2.50
N PRO A 215 5.63 -19.12 -3.14
CA PRO A 215 4.62 -19.93 -2.44
C PRO A 215 5.26 -20.88 -1.42
N GLY A 216 4.59 -21.01 -0.27
CA GLY A 216 5.05 -21.78 0.87
C GLY A 216 5.90 -21.00 1.85
N GLN A 217 6.31 -19.78 1.52
CA GLN A 217 6.96 -18.88 2.47
C GLN A 217 5.95 -18.03 3.22
N VAL A 218 6.34 -17.54 4.38
CA VAL A 218 5.54 -16.68 5.26
C VAL A 218 6.24 -15.33 5.39
N ILE A 219 5.50 -14.27 5.17
CA ILE A 219 5.98 -12.92 5.44
C ILE A 219 5.53 -12.52 6.84
N HIS A 220 6.48 -12.12 7.66
CA HIS A 220 6.25 -11.63 9.00
C HIS A 220 6.42 -10.10 8.99
N TYR A 221 5.44 -9.37 9.52
CA TYR A 221 5.44 -7.91 9.59
C TYR A 221 5.45 -7.45 11.05
N ASP A 222 6.30 -6.50 11.36
CA ASP A 222 6.33 -5.75 12.63
C ASP A 222 5.97 -4.30 12.32
N ILE A 223 4.75 -3.89 12.66
CA ILE A 223 4.13 -2.65 12.21
C ILE A 223 3.94 -1.74 13.42
N ASN A 224 4.39 -0.51 13.32
CA ASN A 224 4.36 0.46 14.40
C ASN A 224 3.58 1.72 13.98
N ILE A 225 2.61 2.14 14.79
CA ILE A 225 2.08 3.51 14.76
C ILE A 225 2.87 4.32 15.78
N GLU A 226 3.53 5.35 15.30
CA GLU A 226 4.36 6.22 16.14
C GLU A 226 3.52 7.23 16.92
N ARG A 227 2.55 7.84 16.25
CA ARG A 227 1.67 8.86 16.81
C ARG A 227 0.49 9.14 15.90
N PHE A 228 -0.53 9.76 16.49
CA PHE A 228 -1.61 10.45 15.78
C PHE A 228 -1.42 11.97 15.86
N ALA A 229 -2.00 12.67 14.88
CA ALA A 229 -2.08 14.12 14.86
C ALA A 229 -3.46 14.54 14.33
N GLN A 230 -4.06 15.56 14.92
CA GLN A 230 -5.33 16.10 14.47
C GLN A 230 -5.13 17.48 13.83
N ASN A 231 -5.77 17.69 12.67
CA ASN A 231 -5.82 18.98 12.00
C ASN A 231 -7.27 19.23 11.55
N GLY A 232 -8.00 20.05 12.30
CA GLY A 232 -9.45 20.19 12.11
C GLY A 232 -10.17 18.87 12.33
N ASP A 233 -10.94 18.43 11.34
CA ASP A 233 -11.64 17.13 11.34
C ASP A 233 -10.80 15.98 10.80
N ILE A 234 -9.60 16.27 10.27
CA ILE A 234 -8.66 15.26 9.74
C ILE A 234 -7.86 14.66 10.88
N TRP A 235 -7.79 13.35 10.91
CA TRP A 235 -6.91 12.60 11.78
C TRP A 235 -5.80 11.95 10.95
N LEU A 236 -4.55 12.34 11.18
CA LEU A 236 -3.37 11.74 10.59
C LEU A 236 -2.74 10.73 11.55
N PHE A 237 -2.09 9.73 11.02
CA PHE A 237 -1.20 8.88 11.79
C PHE A 237 0.11 8.62 11.01
N PHE A 238 1.17 8.41 11.77
CA PHE A 238 2.52 8.19 11.26
C PHE A 238 2.95 6.79 11.66
N PHE A 239 3.46 6.06 10.70
CA PHE A 239 3.74 4.65 10.89
C PHE A 239 4.99 4.19 10.12
N ASN A 240 5.49 3.05 10.52
CA ASN A 240 6.55 2.31 9.83
C ASN A 240 6.30 0.82 10.00
N TYR A 241 6.92 0.01 9.15
CA TYR A 241 7.02 -1.42 9.39
C TYR A 241 8.32 -2.00 8.83
N GLU A 242 8.75 -3.08 9.45
CA GLU A 242 9.79 -3.98 8.96
C GLU A 242 9.15 -5.34 8.69
N SER A 243 9.55 -5.98 7.59
CA SER A 243 9.10 -7.33 7.30
C SER A 243 10.26 -8.28 7.06
N THR A 244 10.03 -9.54 7.36
CA THR A 244 11.01 -10.60 7.16
C THR A 244 10.38 -11.81 6.50
N VAL A 245 11.22 -12.57 5.77
CA VAL A 245 10.90 -13.90 5.26
C VAL A 245 12.04 -14.81 5.67
N ASP A 246 11.72 -15.92 6.32
CA ASP A 246 12.73 -16.85 6.88
C ASP A 246 13.74 -16.14 7.82
N GLY A 247 13.25 -15.15 8.58
CA GLY A 247 14.06 -14.35 9.51
C GLY A 247 15.01 -13.34 8.85
N GLN A 248 14.98 -13.19 7.52
CA GLN A 248 15.79 -12.23 6.79
C GLN A 248 14.98 -11.02 6.34
N PRO A 249 15.52 -9.79 6.35
CA PRO A 249 14.81 -8.59 5.91
C PRO A 249 14.24 -8.74 4.50
N PHE A 250 12.98 -8.30 4.31
CA PHE A 250 12.31 -8.37 3.02
C PHE A 250 11.87 -7.01 2.52
N ILE A 251 10.91 -6.35 3.17
CA ILE A 251 10.47 -4.99 2.86
C ILE A 251 10.50 -4.17 4.14
N SER A 252 10.99 -2.95 4.06
CA SER A 252 10.78 -1.93 5.08
C SER A 252 9.98 -0.77 4.52
N MET A 253 9.03 -0.26 5.31
CA MET A 253 8.31 0.97 5.04
C MET A 253 8.65 1.98 6.13
N LYS A 254 9.07 3.16 5.71
CA LYS A 254 9.46 4.25 6.61
C LYS A 254 8.72 5.52 6.26
N LYS A 255 8.65 6.44 7.21
CA LYS A 255 7.98 7.74 7.06
C LYS A 255 6.54 7.62 6.53
N GLY A 256 5.87 6.52 6.87
CA GLY A 256 4.48 6.31 6.52
C GLY A 256 3.62 7.41 7.13
N CYS A 257 2.79 8.03 6.30
CA CYS A 257 1.78 8.99 6.71
C CYS A 257 0.46 8.63 6.03
N ALA A 258 -0.56 8.45 6.82
CA ALA A 258 -1.90 8.22 6.34
C ALA A 258 -2.91 8.99 7.20
N GLY A 259 -4.15 9.04 6.77
CA GLY A 259 -5.15 9.80 7.51
C GLY A 259 -6.58 9.36 7.23
N PHE A 260 -7.45 9.93 8.04
CA PHE A 260 -8.89 9.77 7.97
C PHE A 260 -9.51 11.12 7.62
N PHE A 261 -10.19 11.17 6.48
CA PHE A 261 -10.71 12.38 5.85
C PHE A 261 -12.23 12.29 5.72
N THR A 262 -12.93 13.39 5.99
CA THR A 262 -14.36 13.49 5.73
C THR A 262 -14.65 13.53 4.22
N GLN A 263 -15.90 13.27 3.84
CA GLN A 263 -16.31 13.38 2.43
C GLN A 263 -16.14 14.79 1.89
N GLU A 264 -16.42 15.81 2.71
CA GLU A 264 -16.26 17.20 2.33
C GLU A 264 -14.80 17.57 2.04
N GLU A 265 -13.87 17.01 2.82
CA GLU A 265 -12.44 17.23 2.60
C GLU A 265 -11.94 16.52 1.36
N LEU A 266 -12.39 15.28 1.13
CA LEU A 266 -12.08 14.55 -0.10
C LEU A 266 -12.67 15.22 -1.34
N ALA A 267 -13.86 15.78 -1.24
CA ALA A 267 -14.51 16.50 -2.34
C ALA A 267 -13.80 17.83 -2.69
N LYS A 268 -13.12 18.46 -1.73
CA LYS A 268 -12.29 19.64 -1.97
C LYS A 268 -10.96 19.30 -2.63
N GLY A 269 -10.55 18.05 -2.57
CA GLY A 269 -9.34 17.55 -3.22
C GLY A 269 -9.52 17.61 -4.75
N LYS A 270 -8.64 18.38 -5.40
CA LYS A 270 -8.73 18.54 -6.88
C LYS A 270 -8.07 17.39 -7.64
N GLY A 271 -7.44 16.46 -6.92
CA GLY A 271 -6.65 15.41 -7.54
C GLY A 271 -5.45 15.96 -8.33
N VAL A 272 -5.12 15.32 -9.43
CA VAL A 272 -4.14 15.85 -10.40
C VAL A 272 -4.85 16.90 -11.23
N VAL A 273 -4.51 18.17 -11.02
CA VAL A 273 -5.02 19.29 -11.83
C VAL A 273 -4.03 19.51 -12.96
N LEU A 274 -4.44 19.13 -14.17
CA LEU A 274 -3.66 19.41 -15.36
C LEU A 274 -3.83 20.88 -15.77
N THR A 275 -2.74 21.49 -16.22
CA THR A 275 -2.77 22.83 -16.82
C THR A 275 -3.41 22.80 -18.19
N ASP A 276 -3.84 23.95 -18.72
CA ASP A 276 -4.39 24.04 -20.07
C ASP A 276 -3.38 23.56 -21.14
N GLU A 277 -2.10 23.75 -20.93
CA GLU A 277 -1.02 23.23 -21.79
C GLU A 277 -0.96 21.69 -21.76
N GLU A 278 -1.10 21.07 -20.60
CA GLU A 278 -1.11 19.61 -20.45
C GLU A 278 -2.39 18.97 -20.96
N LEU A 279 -3.51 19.70 -20.94
CA LEU A 279 -4.79 19.31 -21.51
C LEU A 279 -4.85 19.53 -23.04
N ALA A 280 -3.98 20.39 -23.58
CA ALA A 280 -3.92 20.60 -25.00
C ALA A 280 -3.57 19.30 -25.73
N PRO A 281 -4.33 18.89 -26.78
CA PRO A 281 -4.03 17.68 -27.52
C PRO A 281 -2.59 17.77 -28.06
N ALA A 282 -1.73 16.84 -27.66
CA ALA A 282 -0.43 16.72 -28.28
C ALA A 282 -0.62 16.43 -29.77
N ALA A 283 -0.05 17.25 -30.63
CA ALA A 283 -0.07 17.05 -32.08
C ALA A 283 0.80 15.82 -32.42
N GLY A 284 0.30 14.64 -32.14
CA GLY A 284 0.89 13.38 -32.54
C GLY A 284 0.47 13.05 -33.98
N LYS A 285 1.40 12.63 -34.82
CA LYS A 285 1.06 12.00 -36.09
C LYS A 285 0.86 10.51 -35.83
N ALA A 286 -0.40 10.07 -35.90
CA ALA A 286 -0.66 8.65 -35.89
C ALA A 286 0.10 7.98 -37.08
N PRO A 287 0.70 6.79 -36.90
CA PRO A 287 1.26 6.04 -38.01
C PRO A 287 0.20 5.82 -39.09
N GLN A 288 0.65 5.82 -40.34
CA GLN A 288 -0.27 5.59 -41.46
C GLN A 288 -0.95 4.21 -41.31
N GLY A 289 -2.28 4.19 -41.31
CA GLY A 289 -3.06 2.97 -41.08
C GLY A 289 -3.41 2.68 -39.61
N TRP A 290 -3.00 3.54 -38.67
CA TRP A 290 -3.45 3.40 -37.28
C TRP A 290 -4.92 3.80 -37.13
N ALA A 291 -5.71 2.89 -36.61
CA ALA A 291 -7.08 3.19 -36.16
C ALA A 291 -7.11 3.06 -34.62
N PRO A 292 -7.85 3.95 -33.92
CA PRO A 292 -8.03 3.77 -32.49
C PRO A 292 -8.69 2.41 -32.22
N PRO A 293 -8.29 1.71 -31.14
CA PRO A 293 -8.99 0.50 -30.75
C PRO A 293 -10.47 0.79 -30.54
N ALA A 294 -11.31 -0.17 -30.91
CA ALA A 294 -12.75 -0.04 -30.67
C ALA A 294 -13.01 0.31 -29.19
N PRO A 295 -13.97 1.19 -28.89
CA PRO A 295 -14.32 1.48 -27.51
C PRO A 295 -14.59 0.17 -26.75
N PHE A 296 -14.01 0.03 -25.57
CA PHE A 296 -14.27 -1.11 -24.71
C PHE A 296 -15.74 -1.01 -24.28
N GLU A 297 -16.61 -1.84 -24.86
CA GLU A 297 -17.94 -2.01 -24.33
C GLU A 297 -17.82 -2.70 -22.97
N LYS A 298 -18.03 -1.92 -21.90
CA LYS A 298 -18.24 -2.51 -20.58
C LYS A 298 -19.51 -3.34 -20.67
N GLU A 299 -19.38 -4.67 -20.76
CA GLU A 299 -20.47 -5.53 -20.34
C GLU A 299 -20.88 -5.11 -18.94
N LYS A 300 -22.11 -4.67 -18.77
CA LYS A 300 -22.70 -4.44 -17.46
C LYS A 300 -22.90 -5.80 -16.81
N GLU A 301 -21.88 -6.33 -16.17
CA GLU A 301 -22.09 -7.36 -15.17
C GLU A 301 -22.81 -6.70 -13.99
N SER A 302 -24.07 -7.03 -13.86
CA SER A 302 -24.87 -6.72 -12.67
C SER A 302 -24.35 -7.55 -11.52
N TYR A 303 -23.71 -6.93 -10.54
CA TYR A 303 -23.46 -7.50 -9.21
C TYR A 303 -24.68 -7.29 -8.32
#